data_98f274eae174de9f0af1ba3e926ac649
#
_entry.id   98f274eae174de9f0af1ba3e926ac649
#
_cell.length_a   1.000
_cell.length_b   1.000
_cell.length_c   1.000
_cell.angle_alpha   90.00
_cell.angle_beta   90.00
_cell.angle_gamma   90.00
#
_symmetry.space_group_name_H-M   'P 1'
#
loop_
_entity.id
_entity.type
_entity.pdbx_description
1 polymer ?
#
loop_
_entity_poly.entity_id
_entity_poly.type
_entity_poly.pdbx_seq_one_letter_code
_entity_poly.pdbx_strand_id
1 'polypeptide(L)'
;MTKYEILLFDVDDTLLDFDLAENAALDRMFREEKIATTPEMIARYKEINESMWRAFERGEMTKNTLHNTRFAIALKEFGMEVDGVYFESLFQKYLQEAHHYVEGAYEVIAQLANHYHLYVVSNGVTLTQNKRLVDADLAQYFKGIFISEQTGYQKPMPAFFDYVFERIEHFDKAKTLIIGDSLTSDIKGGLLSGIDTCWFNIRNVENTSDIEPHYEIKKLHELHELLHTKIALY
;
A
#
# COMPACT_ATOMS: atom_id res chain seq x y z
N MET A 1 -9.76 10.95 26.52
CA MET A 1 -8.96 9.76 26.20
C MET A 1 -9.21 9.43 24.73
N THR A 2 -8.19 9.16 23.96
CA THR A 2 -8.33 8.73 22.56
C THR A 2 -8.95 7.33 22.52
N LYS A 3 -9.83 7.06 21.55
CA LYS A 3 -10.46 5.74 21.37
C LYS A 3 -9.41 4.67 20.99
N TYR A 4 -8.44 5.06 20.18
CA TYR A 4 -7.44 4.15 19.60
C TYR A 4 -6.11 4.21 20.34
N GLU A 5 -5.39 3.10 20.31
CA GLU A 5 -4.02 2.94 20.83
C GLU A 5 -3.08 2.37 19.74
N ILE A 6 -3.64 1.64 18.77
CA ILE A 6 -2.95 0.92 17.69
C ILE A 6 -3.43 1.44 16.35
N LEU A 7 -2.48 1.86 15.50
CA LEU A 7 -2.76 2.29 14.14
C LEU A 7 -1.99 1.42 13.15
N LEU A 8 -2.72 0.81 12.22
CA LEU A 8 -2.18 0.01 11.13
C LEU A 8 -2.21 0.86 9.85
N PHE A 9 -1.07 1.06 9.21
CA PHE A 9 -0.96 1.85 7.99
C PHE A 9 -0.63 0.96 6.80
N ASP A 10 -1.34 1.14 5.69
CA ASP A 10 -0.83 0.73 4.40
C ASP A 10 0.34 1.63 3.96
N VAL A 11 1.04 1.26 2.88
CA VAL A 11 2.21 1.99 2.38
C VAL A 11 1.91 2.73 1.09
N ASP A 12 1.53 1.99 0.05
CA ASP A 12 1.40 2.51 -1.30
C ASP A 12 0.13 3.37 -1.43
N ASP A 13 0.26 4.58 -1.97
CA ASP A 13 -0.79 5.62 -2.03
C ASP A 13 -1.40 6.00 -0.66
N THR A 14 -0.74 5.55 0.44
CA THR A 14 -1.10 5.94 1.81
C THR A 14 0.04 6.72 2.49
N LEU A 15 1.24 6.17 2.52
CA LEU A 15 2.44 6.82 3.07
C LEU A 15 3.40 7.28 1.98
N LEU A 16 3.55 6.46 0.96
CA LEU A 16 4.42 6.69 -0.19
C LEU A 16 3.59 6.72 -1.48
N ASP A 17 3.83 7.73 -2.30
CA ASP A 17 3.16 7.92 -3.59
C ASP A 17 3.61 6.82 -4.57
N PHE A 18 2.72 5.86 -4.78
CA PHE A 18 3.01 4.73 -5.65
C PHE A 18 2.97 5.13 -7.12
N ASP A 19 2.08 6.04 -7.51
CA ASP A 19 1.97 6.45 -8.91
C ASP A 19 3.25 7.13 -9.39
N LEU A 20 3.83 8.02 -8.58
CA LEU A 20 5.13 8.62 -8.89
C LEU A 20 6.25 7.58 -8.92
N ALA A 21 6.26 6.66 -7.96
CA ALA A 21 7.27 5.61 -7.88
C ALA A 21 7.18 4.63 -9.06
N GLU A 22 5.97 4.20 -9.42
CA GLU A 22 5.71 3.31 -10.56
C GLU A 22 6.13 3.97 -11.87
N ASN A 23 5.73 5.24 -12.10
CA ASN A 23 6.11 5.97 -13.30
C ASN A 23 7.62 6.10 -13.44
N ALA A 24 8.33 6.43 -12.37
CA ALA A 24 9.79 6.55 -12.38
C ALA A 24 10.47 5.20 -12.67
N ALA A 25 9.98 4.11 -12.07
CA ALA A 25 10.48 2.76 -12.28
C ALA A 25 10.26 2.28 -13.73
N LEU A 26 9.06 2.51 -14.27
CA LEU A 26 8.71 2.17 -15.66
C LEU A 26 9.57 2.95 -16.66
N ASP A 27 9.70 4.28 -16.51
CA ASP A 27 10.53 5.12 -17.39
C ASP A 27 11.97 4.62 -17.43
N ARG A 28 12.52 4.36 -16.24
CA ARG A 28 13.91 3.88 -16.15
C ARG A 28 14.08 2.51 -16.75
N MET A 29 13.19 1.57 -16.45
CA MET A 29 13.22 0.21 -16.97
C MET A 29 13.16 0.20 -18.50
N PHE A 30 12.16 0.86 -19.09
CA PHE A 30 11.99 0.88 -20.53
C PHE A 30 13.12 1.59 -21.25
N ARG A 31 13.68 2.67 -20.68
CA ARG A 31 14.84 3.35 -21.23
C ARG A 31 16.09 2.46 -21.24
N GLU A 32 16.36 1.71 -20.17
CA GLU A 32 17.51 0.79 -20.11
C GLU A 32 17.34 -0.38 -21.09
N GLU A 33 16.13 -0.88 -21.25
CA GLU A 33 15.79 -1.93 -22.23
C GLU A 33 15.66 -1.41 -23.68
N LYS A 34 15.86 -0.11 -23.90
CA LYS A 34 15.75 0.57 -25.20
C LYS A 34 14.40 0.38 -25.88
N ILE A 35 13.34 0.27 -25.09
CA ILE A 35 11.97 0.20 -25.55
C ILE A 35 11.39 1.61 -25.60
N ALA A 36 10.97 2.04 -26.80
CA ALA A 36 10.25 3.29 -26.96
C ALA A 36 8.81 3.12 -26.46
N THR A 37 8.44 3.86 -25.41
CA THR A 37 7.12 3.82 -24.84
C THR A 37 6.20 4.86 -25.46
N THR A 38 4.90 4.57 -25.51
CA THR A 38 3.85 5.55 -25.77
C THR A 38 2.96 5.74 -24.53
N PRO A 39 2.25 6.88 -24.41
CA PRO A 39 1.29 7.06 -23.33
C PRO A 39 0.25 5.94 -23.26
N GLU A 40 -0.21 5.43 -24.42
CA GLU A 40 -1.18 4.33 -24.50
C GLU A 40 -0.61 3.02 -23.92
N MET A 41 0.67 2.75 -24.18
CA MET A 41 1.33 1.56 -23.66
C MET A 41 1.43 1.60 -22.13
N ILE A 42 1.80 2.74 -21.57
CA ILE A 42 1.88 2.92 -20.11
C ILE A 42 0.49 2.85 -19.47
N ALA A 43 -0.51 3.52 -20.06
CA ALA A 43 -1.87 3.46 -19.56
C ALA A 43 -2.42 2.01 -19.59
N ARG A 44 -2.18 1.29 -20.68
CA ARG A 44 -2.62 -0.10 -20.79
C ARG A 44 -1.94 -1.03 -19.79
N TYR A 45 -0.64 -0.85 -19.56
CA TYR A 45 0.06 -1.59 -18.52
C TYR A 45 -0.59 -1.34 -17.15
N LYS A 46 -0.89 -0.08 -16.80
CA LYS A 46 -1.51 0.27 -15.53
C LYS A 46 -2.89 -0.36 -15.36
N GLU A 47 -3.72 -0.36 -16.40
CA GLU A 47 -5.04 -1.03 -16.38
C GLU A 47 -4.91 -2.54 -16.12
N ILE A 48 -3.99 -3.20 -16.81
CA ILE A 48 -3.73 -4.63 -16.63
C ILE A 48 -3.20 -4.90 -15.22
N ASN A 49 -2.22 -4.11 -14.77
CA ASN A 49 -1.65 -4.22 -13.43
C ASN A 49 -2.72 -4.09 -12.35
N GLU A 50 -3.56 -3.06 -12.41
CA GLU A 50 -4.66 -2.84 -11.47
C GLU A 50 -5.67 -3.99 -11.48
N SER A 51 -6.05 -4.47 -12.67
CA SER A 51 -6.95 -5.62 -12.82
C SER A 51 -6.38 -6.88 -12.16
N MET A 52 -5.09 -7.13 -12.32
CA MET A 52 -4.42 -8.29 -11.75
C MET A 52 -4.26 -8.17 -10.23
N TRP A 53 -3.98 -6.98 -9.69
CA TRP A 53 -3.98 -6.74 -8.25
C TRP A 53 -5.35 -7.00 -7.64
N ARG A 54 -6.44 -6.52 -8.27
CA ARG A 54 -7.81 -6.81 -7.84
C ARG A 54 -8.12 -8.32 -7.86
N ALA A 55 -7.66 -9.05 -8.88
CA ALA A 55 -7.82 -10.51 -8.93
C ALA A 55 -7.02 -11.23 -7.82
N PHE A 56 -5.81 -10.74 -7.50
CA PHE A 56 -5.02 -11.25 -6.37
C PHE A 56 -5.73 -11.01 -5.02
N GLU A 57 -6.28 -9.82 -4.78
CA GLU A 57 -7.04 -9.48 -3.58
C GLU A 57 -8.29 -10.36 -3.40
N ARG A 58 -8.93 -10.77 -4.51
CA ARG A 58 -10.05 -11.73 -4.49
C ARG A 58 -9.62 -13.20 -4.35
N GLY A 59 -8.31 -13.46 -4.35
CA GLY A 59 -7.77 -14.82 -4.28
C GLY A 59 -7.88 -15.61 -5.59
N GLU A 60 -8.16 -14.96 -6.72
CA GLU A 60 -8.33 -15.57 -8.05
C GLU A 60 -6.98 -15.87 -8.72
N MET A 61 -5.91 -15.26 -8.25
CA MET A 61 -4.54 -15.52 -8.74
C MET A 61 -3.53 -15.42 -7.61
N THR A 62 -2.35 -16.00 -7.84
CA THR A 62 -1.23 -15.88 -6.91
C THR A 62 -0.41 -14.62 -7.21
N LYS A 63 0.31 -14.10 -6.21
CA LYS A 63 1.24 -12.98 -6.38
C LYS A 63 2.34 -13.31 -7.40
N ASN A 64 2.85 -14.53 -7.38
CA ASN A 64 3.83 -14.98 -8.37
C ASN A 64 3.28 -14.95 -9.80
N THR A 65 2.03 -15.36 -10.01
CA THR A 65 1.39 -15.26 -11.32
C THR A 65 1.30 -13.80 -11.76
N LEU A 66 0.82 -12.91 -10.89
CA LEU A 66 0.73 -11.48 -11.16
C LEU A 66 2.10 -10.92 -11.58
N HIS A 67 3.11 -11.08 -10.73
CA HIS A 67 4.44 -10.52 -10.95
C HIS A 67 5.11 -11.08 -12.21
N ASN A 68 5.02 -12.40 -12.43
CA ASN A 68 5.72 -13.04 -13.53
C ASN A 68 5.07 -12.79 -14.90
N THR A 69 3.83 -12.28 -14.93
CA THR A 69 3.09 -12.22 -16.21
C THR A 69 2.61 -10.84 -16.62
N ARG A 70 2.44 -9.88 -15.68
CA ARG A 70 1.84 -8.56 -15.98
C ARG A 70 2.55 -7.82 -17.12
N PHE A 71 3.89 -7.79 -17.13
CA PHE A 71 4.64 -7.15 -18.20
C PHE A 71 4.52 -7.90 -19.54
N ALA A 72 4.65 -9.23 -19.51
CA ALA A 72 4.51 -10.02 -20.73
C ALA A 72 3.11 -9.89 -21.35
N ILE A 73 2.05 -9.86 -20.53
CA ILE A 73 0.67 -9.66 -21.00
C ILE A 73 0.52 -8.28 -21.62
N ALA A 74 0.95 -7.21 -20.89
CA ALA A 74 0.77 -5.84 -21.35
C ALA A 74 1.56 -5.55 -22.65
N LEU A 75 2.82 -5.94 -22.70
CA LEU A 75 3.69 -5.65 -23.86
C LEU A 75 3.35 -6.48 -25.09
N LYS A 76 2.77 -7.65 -24.91
CA LYS A 76 2.28 -8.49 -26.02
C LYS A 76 1.21 -7.79 -26.86
N GLU A 77 0.35 -6.97 -26.24
CA GLU A 77 -0.67 -6.19 -26.96
C GLU A 77 -0.05 -5.18 -27.94
N PHE A 78 1.21 -4.78 -27.71
CA PHE A 78 2.00 -3.91 -28.57
C PHE A 78 3.02 -4.65 -29.45
N GLY A 79 2.83 -5.96 -29.61
CA GLY A 79 3.66 -6.79 -30.48
C GLY A 79 5.04 -7.13 -29.94
N MET A 80 5.27 -6.94 -28.64
CA MET A 80 6.54 -7.25 -27.98
C MET A 80 6.43 -8.53 -27.15
N GLU A 81 7.35 -9.45 -27.37
CA GLU A 81 7.50 -10.64 -26.53
C GLU A 81 8.66 -10.42 -25.57
N VAL A 82 8.36 -10.41 -24.25
CA VAL A 82 9.34 -10.17 -23.20
C VAL A 82 9.29 -11.27 -22.15
N ASP A 83 10.41 -11.47 -21.45
CA ASP A 83 10.45 -12.31 -20.25
C ASP A 83 9.84 -11.51 -19.08
N GLY A 84 8.63 -11.91 -18.68
CA GLY A 84 7.89 -11.23 -17.61
C GLY A 84 8.61 -11.28 -16.26
N VAL A 85 9.34 -12.37 -15.96
CA VAL A 85 10.12 -12.50 -14.71
C VAL A 85 11.28 -11.52 -14.71
N TYR A 86 11.98 -11.40 -15.82
CA TYR A 86 13.09 -10.46 -15.97
C TYR A 86 12.59 -9.00 -15.82
N PHE A 87 11.52 -8.63 -16.54
CA PHE A 87 10.95 -7.29 -16.47
C PHE A 87 10.45 -6.95 -15.07
N GLU A 88 9.82 -7.91 -14.37
CA GLU A 88 9.44 -7.75 -12.98
C GLU A 88 10.65 -7.48 -12.09
N SER A 89 11.74 -8.21 -12.28
CA SER A 89 12.95 -8.03 -11.49
C SER A 89 13.56 -6.63 -11.67
N LEU A 90 13.56 -6.10 -12.89
CA LEU A 90 13.99 -4.74 -13.20
C LEU A 90 13.05 -3.70 -12.59
N PHE A 91 11.74 -3.90 -12.73
CA PHE A 91 10.75 -3.01 -12.15
C PHE A 91 10.93 -2.90 -10.63
N GLN A 92 11.03 -4.02 -9.93
CA GLN A 92 11.24 -4.02 -8.47
C GLN A 92 12.57 -3.37 -8.08
N LYS A 93 13.64 -3.57 -8.87
CA LYS A 93 14.94 -2.93 -8.66
C LYS A 93 14.82 -1.40 -8.68
N TYR A 94 14.03 -0.83 -9.60
CA TYR A 94 13.89 0.63 -9.72
C TYR A 94 12.82 1.17 -8.76
N LEU A 95 11.75 0.42 -8.54
CA LEU A 95 10.69 0.79 -7.60
C LEU A 95 11.23 0.97 -6.17
N GLN A 96 12.13 0.09 -5.72
CA GLN A 96 12.71 0.18 -4.38
C GLN A 96 13.59 1.43 -4.16
N GLU A 97 13.99 2.14 -5.22
CA GLU A 97 14.77 3.39 -5.12
C GLU A 97 13.87 4.62 -5.00
N ALA A 98 12.56 4.48 -5.28
CA ALA A 98 11.59 5.58 -5.25
C ALA A 98 10.82 5.59 -3.93
N HIS A 99 10.96 6.68 -3.17
CA HIS A 99 10.35 6.85 -1.85
C HIS A 99 9.72 8.24 -1.67
N HIS A 100 8.99 8.69 -2.70
CA HIS A 100 8.23 9.94 -2.64
C HIS A 100 7.12 9.82 -1.61
N TYR A 101 7.01 10.82 -0.73
CA TYR A 101 5.93 10.86 0.25
C TYR A 101 4.59 11.23 -0.38
N VAL A 102 3.52 10.64 0.15
CA VAL A 102 2.21 11.28 0.11
C VAL A 102 2.27 12.56 0.95
N GLU A 103 1.59 13.62 0.50
CA GLU A 103 1.62 14.92 1.17
C GLU A 103 1.32 14.82 2.67
N GLY A 104 2.25 15.28 3.50
CA GLY A 104 2.14 15.30 4.96
C GLY A 104 2.42 13.97 5.65
N ALA A 105 2.78 12.90 4.92
CA ALA A 105 2.95 11.56 5.51
C ALA A 105 4.03 11.54 6.59
N TYR A 106 5.20 12.12 6.31
CA TYR A 106 6.31 12.11 7.28
C TYR A 106 5.95 12.82 8.57
N GLU A 107 5.41 14.03 8.47
CA GLU A 107 5.05 14.87 9.62
C GLU A 107 3.96 14.22 10.46
N VAL A 108 2.93 13.67 9.81
CA VAL A 108 1.82 13.00 10.50
C VAL A 108 2.30 11.76 11.23
N ILE A 109 3.09 10.90 10.58
CA ILE A 109 3.63 9.69 11.20
C ILE A 109 4.56 10.01 12.36
N ALA A 110 5.48 10.97 12.20
CA ALA A 110 6.38 11.39 13.28
C ALA A 110 5.63 11.94 14.50
N GLN A 111 4.52 12.65 14.30
CA GLN A 111 3.68 13.16 15.39
C GLN A 111 2.85 12.06 16.05
N LEU A 112 2.21 11.19 15.26
CA LEU A 112 1.38 10.10 15.79
C LEU A 112 2.19 9.06 16.56
N ALA A 113 3.45 8.81 16.19
CA ALA A 113 4.33 7.88 16.88
C ALA A 113 4.59 8.24 18.36
N ASN A 114 4.38 9.50 18.76
CA ASN A 114 4.50 9.92 20.16
C ASN A 114 3.30 9.53 21.02
N HIS A 115 2.18 9.13 20.41
CA HIS A 115 0.91 8.91 21.09
C HIS A 115 0.30 7.54 20.84
N TYR A 116 0.68 6.87 19.74
CA TYR A 116 0.10 5.63 19.25
C TYR A 116 1.17 4.59 18.95
N HIS A 117 0.79 3.33 18.94
CA HIS A 117 1.60 2.23 18.46
C HIS A 117 1.35 2.05 16.96
N LEU A 118 2.32 2.42 16.14
CA LEU A 118 2.21 2.38 14.70
C LEU A 118 2.76 1.07 14.13
N TYR A 119 2.05 0.50 13.17
CA TYR A 119 2.45 -0.70 12.44
C TYR A 119 2.16 -0.52 10.95
N VAL A 120 2.99 -1.13 10.11
CA VAL A 120 2.76 -1.22 8.67
C VAL A 120 2.12 -2.55 8.31
N VAL A 121 1.14 -2.52 7.41
CA VAL A 121 0.46 -3.68 6.82
C VAL A 121 0.37 -3.53 5.31
N SER A 122 1.16 -4.30 4.53
CA SER A 122 1.27 -4.11 3.07
C SER A 122 1.17 -5.41 2.28
N ASN A 123 0.56 -5.31 1.08
CA ASN A 123 0.56 -6.37 0.08
C ASN A 123 1.77 -6.33 -0.87
N GLY A 124 2.66 -5.36 -0.72
CA GLY A 124 3.83 -5.17 -1.55
C GLY A 124 4.90 -6.27 -1.44
N VAL A 125 6.03 -6.08 -2.11
CA VAL A 125 7.20 -6.97 -2.06
C VAL A 125 8.06 -6.62 -0.84
N THR A 126 8.45 -7.61 -0.06
CA THR A 126 9.15 -7.43 1.22
C THR A 126 10.41 -6.59 1.10
N LEU A 127 11.28 -6.92 0.15
CA LEU A 127 12.54 -6.20 -0.05
C LEU A 127 12.29 -4.75 -0.46
N THR A 128 11.36 -4.55 -1.38
CA THR A 128 11.00 -3.23 -1.91
C THR A 128 10.39 -2.35 -0.82
N GLN A 129 9.40 -2.83 -0.08
CA GLN A 129 8.74 -2.03 0.96
C GLN A 129 9.68 -1.68 2.11
N ASN A 130 10.47 -2.65 2.60
CA ASN A 130 11.44 -2.38 3.66
C ASN A 130 12.46 -1.31 3.22
N LYS A 131 13.01 -1.42 2.00
CA LYS A 131 13.97 -0.44 1.52
C LYS A 131 13.34 0.95 1.37
N ARG A 132 12.16 1.05 0.76
CA ARG A 132 11.45 2.33 0.58
C ARG A 132 11.13 3.00 1.92
N LEU A 133 10.66 2.24 2.91
CA LEU A 133 10.36 2.77 4.25
C LEU A 133 11.62 3.23 4.99
N VAL A 134 12.75 2.53 4.82
CA VAL A 134 14.04 2.92 5.41
C VAL A 134 14.59 4.17 4.71
N ASP A 135 14.61 4.20 3.38
CA ASP A 135 15.12 5.35 2.61
C ASP A 135 14.24 6.61 2.79
N ALA A 136 12.97 6.42 3.14
CA ALA A 136 12.04 7.48 3.52
C ALA A 136 12.12 7.89 5.00
N ASP A 137 13.05 7.38 5.78
CA ASP A 137 13.15 7.61 7.23
C ASP A 137 11.84 7.32 8.02
N LEU A 138 10.91 6.56 7.45
CA LEU A 138 9.65 6.20 8.08
C LEU A 138 9.75 4.96 8.96
N ALA A 139 10.60 4.00 8.62
CA ALA A 139 10.68 2.70 9.30
C ALA A 139 10.89 2.82 10.81
N GLN A 140 11.60 3.86 11.27
CA GLN A 140 11.91 4.11 12.69
C GLN A 140 10.69 4.39 13.57
N TYR A 141 9.57 4.82 12.97
CA TYR A 141 8.34 5.16 13.71
C TYR A 141 7.42 3.95 13.93
N PHE A 142 7.64 2.85 13.23
CA PHE A 142 6.79 1.68 13.28
C PHE A 142 7.36 0.61 14.22
N LYS A 143 6.52 0.07 15.10
CA LYS A 143 6.89 -1.04 15.99
C LYS A 143 7.01 -2.38 15.27
N GLY A 144 6.39 -2.51 14.10
CA GLY A 144 6.47 -3.68 13.25
C GLY A 144 6.00 -3.38 11.83
N ILE A 145 6.56 -4.12 10.88
CA ILE A 145 6.25 -4.04 9.45
C ILE A 145 5.84 -5.44 9.01
N PHE A 146 4.57 -5.58 8.62
CA PHE A 146 3.97 -6.85 8.20
C PHE A 146 3.66 -6.81 6.72
N ILE A 147 4.34 -7.64 5.96
CA ILE A 147 4.19 -7.72 4.51
C ILE A 147 3.68 -9.10 4.12
N SER A 148 2.70 -9.15 3.22
CA SER A 148 1.98 -10.36 2.84
C SER A 148 2.88 -11.54 2.47
N GLU A 149 4.04 -11.30 1.84
CA GLU A 149 5.00 -12.36 1.51
C GLU A 149 5.56 -13.09 2.74
N GLN A 150 5.71 -12.38 3.86
CA GLN A 150 6.25 -12.95 5.10
C GLN A 150 5.18 -13.71 5.89
N THR A 151 3.90 -13.32 5.72
CA THR A 151 2.80 -13.89 6.48
C THR A 151 2.21 -15.14 5.81
N GLY A 152 2.39 -15.29 4.50
CA GLY A 152 1.75 -16.32 3.69
C GLY A 152 0.28 -16.00 3.32
N TYR A 153 -0.22 -14.84 3.74
CA TYR A 153 -1.58 -14.34 3.50
C TYR A 153 -1.52 -12.89 3.04
N GLN A 154 -2.56 -12.42 2.37
CA GLN A 154 -2.67 -11.02 1.92
C GLN A 154 -3.94 -10.33 2.44
N LYS A 155 -3.93 -9.00 2.48
CA LYS A 155 -5.16 -8.22 2.63
C LYS A 155 -6.06 -8.47 1.40
N PRO A 156 -7.37 -8.66 1.53
CA PRO A 156 -8.21 -8.50 2.72
C PRO A 156 -8.42 -9.78 3.54
N MET A 157 -7.63 -10.84 3.37
CA MET A 157 -7.83 -12.13 4.05
C MET A 157 -7.75 -11.95 5.58
N PRO A 158 -8.76 -12.40 6.36
CA PRO A 158 -8.70 -12.35 7.82
C PRO A 158 -7.45 -13.03 8.41
N ALA A 159 -6.97 -14.10 7.80
CA ALA A 159 -5.73 -14.78 8.22
C ALA A 159 -4.48 -13.90 8.20
N PHE A 160 -4.41 -12.89 7.29
CA PHE A 160 -3.35 -11.89 7.32
C PHE A 160 -3.43 -11.03 8.59
N PHE A 161 -4.63 -10.56 8.92
CA PHE A 161 -4.84 -9.74 10.11
C PHE A 161 -4.66 -10.54 11.40
N ASP A 162 -5.11 -11.81 11.45
CA ASP A 162 -4.87 -12.68 12.60
C ASP A 162 -3.37 -12.84 12.85
N TYR A 163 -2.57 -13.06 11.78
CA TYR A 163 -1.12 -13.10 11.89
C TYR A 163 -0.52 -11.80 12.46
N VAL A 164 -1.02 -10.64 12.04
CA VAL A 164 -0.60 -9.33 12.55
C VAL A 164 -0.98 -9.18 14.02
N PHE A 165 -2.23 -9.48 14.38
CA PHE A 165 -2.77 -9.31 15.72
C PHE A 165 -2.03 -10.15 16.76
N GLU A 166 -1.68 -11.39 16.42
CA GLU A 166 -0.90 -12.28 17.29
C GLU A 166 0.50 -11.74 17.64
N ARG A 167 1.02 -10.79 16.85
CA ARG A 167 2.37 -10.22 17.00
C ARG A 167 2.39 -8.81 17.56
N ILE A 168 1.23 -8.26 17.85
CA ILE A 168 1.08 -6.96 18.52
C ILE A 168 0.87 -7.21 20.01
N GLU A 169 1.79 -6.69 20.81
CA GLU A 169 1.66 -6.76 22.28
C GLU A 169 0.41 -6.02 22.77
N HIS A 170 -0.35 -6.65 23.66
CA HIS A 170 -1.58 -6.09 24.25
C HIS A 170 -2.61 -5.67 23.20
N PHE A 171 -2.70 -6.44 22.10
CA PHE A 171 -3.63 -6.18 21.02
C PHE A 171 -5.10 -6.12 21.51
N ASP A 172 -5.80 -5.06 21.09
CA ASP A 172 -7.22 -4.85 21.35
C ASP A 172 -7.93 -4.37 20.07
N LYS A 173 -8.84 -5.19 19.52
CA LYS A 173 -9.60 -4.84 18.31
C LYS A 173 -10.35 -3.53 18.46
N ALA A 174 -10.95 -3.27 19.62
CA ALA A 174 -11.74 -2.06 19.86
C ALA A 174 -10.91 -0.78 19.91
N LYS A 175 -9.59 -0.92 20.04
CA LYS A 175 -8.62 0.17 20.11
C LYS A 175 -7.70 0.22 18.86
N THR A 176 -8.05 -0.49 17.82
CA THR A 176 -7.24 -0.60 16.60
C THR A 176 -7.97 0.05 15.43
N LEU A 177 -7.25 0.87 14.68
CA LEU A 177 -7.71 1.49 13.44
C LEU A 177 -6.75 1.15 12.31
N ILE A 178 -7.27 0.71 11.15
CA ILE A 178 -6.49 0.62 9.91
C ILE A 178 -6.74 1.85 9.05
N ILE A 179 -5.66 2.39 8.47
CA ILE A 179 -5.67 3.50 7.55
C ILE A 179 -5.06 3.03 6.23
N GLY A 180 -5.79 3.15 5.13
CA GLY A 180 -5.32 2.77 3.80
C GLY A 180 -6.19 3.34 2.69
N ASP A 181 -5.66 3.34 1.47
CA ASP A 181 -6.33 3.89 0.28
C ASP A 181 -7.27 2.89 -0.41
N SER A 182 -7.07 1.58 -0.20
CA SER A 182 -7.80 0.54 -0.91
C SER A 182 -9.05 0.07 -0.17
N LEU A 183 -10.24 0.34 -0.75
CA LEU A 183 -11.50 -0.20 -0.24
C LEU A 183 -11.50 -1.74 -0.24
N THR A 184 -10.96 -2.39 -1.28
CA THR A 184 -11.01 -3.85 -1.47
C THR A 184 -9.96 -4.61 -0.65
N SER A 185 -8.91 -3.96 -0.23
CA SER A 185 -7.79 -4.52 0.52
C SER A 185 -7.81 -4.12 1.99
N ASP A 186 -7.60 -2.82 2.27
CA ASP A 186 -7.46 -2.31 3.64
C ASP A 186 -8.78 -2.26 4.38
N ILE A 187 -9.76 -1.60 3.76
CA ILE A 187 -11.05 -1.34 4.41
C ILE A 187 -11.82 -2.65 4.57
N LYS A 188 -11.98 -3.40 3.48
CA LYS A 188 -12.62 -4.70 3.52
C LYS A 188 -11.92 -5.65 4.51
N GLY A 189 -10.59 -5.66 4.49
CA GLY A 189 -9.81 -6.50 5.40
C GLY A 189 -9.99 -6.13 6.87
N GLY A 190 -9.97 -4.84 7.19
CA GLY A 190 -10.24 -4.33 8.54
C GLY A 190 -11.65 -4.68 9.01
N LEU A 191 -12.67 -4.46 8.18
CA LEU A 191 -14.07 -4.81 8.48
C LEU A 191 -14.24 -6.31 8.74
N LEU A 192 -13.68 -7.17 7.86
CA LEU A 192 -13.75 -8.63 8.04
C LEU A 192 -13.02 -9.12 9.29
N SER A 193 -12.01 -8.37 9.73
CA SER A 193 -11.21 -8.71 10.91
C SER A 193 -11.74 -8.09 12.20
N GLY A 194 -12.79 -7.25 12.11
CA GLY A 194 -13.48 -6.65 13.25
C GLY A 194 -12.72 -5.50 13.92
N ILE A 195 -11.93 -4.75 13.15
CA ILE A 195 -11.29 -3.50 13.59
C ILE A 195 -11.92 -2.31 12.86
N ASP A 196 -11.77 -1.11 13.43
CA ASP A 196 -12.23 0.11 12.75
C ASP A 196 -11.35 0.44 11.55
N THR A 197 -11.94 1.15 10.57
CA THR A 197 -11.33 1.42 9.28
C THR A 197 -11.43 2.90 8.91
N CYS A 198 -10.35 3.45 8.38
CA CYS A 198 -10.27 4.80 7.84
C CYS A 198 -9.81 4.73 6.38
N TRP A 199 -10.72 5.01 5.46
CA TRP A 199 -10.40 5.09 4.04
C TRP A 199 -9.70 6.41 3.73
N PHE A 200 -8.47 6.31 3.28
CA PHE A 200 -7.73 7.45 2.78
C PHE A 200 -8.03 7.66 1.30
N ASN A 201 -9.09 8.43 1.01
CA ASN A 201 -9.56 8.73 -0.33
C ASN A 201 -8.74 9.86 -0.98
N ILE A 202 -7.43 9.64 -1.17
CA ILE A 202 -6.49 10.60 -1.73
C ILE A 202 -6.91 11.08 -3.14
N ARG A 203 -7.55 10.20 -3.91
CA ARG A 203 -8.01 10.50 -5.29
C ARG A 203 -9.37 11.18 -5.35
N ASN A 204 -10.01 11.37 -4.20
CA ASN A 204 -11.34 11.98 -4.07
C ASN A 204 -12.38 11.36 -5.03
N VAL A 205 -12.42 10.04 -5.08
CA VAL A 205 -13.36 9.28 -5.91
C VAL A 205 -14.62 8.94 -5.12
N GLU A 206 -15.75 8.76 -5.85
CA GLU A 206 -16.98 8.29 -5.23
C GLU A 206 -16.86 6.79 -4.89
N ASN A 207 -17.30 6.41 -3.68
CA ASN A 207 -17.40 5.01 -3.31
C ASN A 207 -18.65 4.40 -3.98
N THR A 208 -18.42 3.61 -5.02
CA THR A 208 -19.48 2.88 -5.73
C THR A 208 -19.62 1.42 -5.29
N SER A 209 -18.88 1.01 -4.25
CA SER A 209 -18.91 -0.34 -3.70
C SER A 209 -19.89 -0.45 -2.52
N ASP A 210 -20.12 -1.68 -2.06
CA ASP A 210 -20.85 -2.01 -0.83
C ASP A 210 -19.96 -2.01 0.43
N ILE A 211 -18.71 -1.55 0.31
CA ILE A 211 -17.75 -1.49 1.41
C ILE A 211 -17.85 -0.13 2.08
N GLU A 212 -18.40 -0.08 3.30
CA GLU A 212 -18.58 1.15 4.06
C GLU A 212 -17.47 1.30 5.11
N PRO A 213 -16.51 2.24 4.94
CA PRO A 213 -15.51 2.54 5.95
C PRO A 213 -16.15 3.22 7.17
N HIS A 214 -15.55 3.07 8.36
CA HIS A 214 -16.00 3.81 9.55
C HIS A 214 -15.69 5.29 9.43
N TYR A 215 -14.59 5.64 8.77
CA TYR A 215 -14.15 7.02 8.52
C TYR A 215 -13.61 7.13 7.10
N GLU A 216 -13.73 8.33 6.53
CA GLU A 216 -13.09 8.74 5.29
C GLU A 216 -12.30 10.02 5.54
N ILE A 217 -11.07 10.07 5.06
CA ILE A 217 -10.23 11.27 5.02
C ILE A 217 -9.66 11.46 3.61
N LYS A 218 -9.38 12.69 3.23
CA LYS A 218 -8.78 13.04 1.92
C LYS A 218 -7.36 13.53 2.04
N LYS A 219 -6.94 13.88 3.25
CA LYS A 219 -5.57 14.32 3.58
C LYS A 219 -5.14 13.69 4.90
N LEU A 220 -3.89 13.26 4.97
CA LEU A 220 -3.37 12.57 6.16
C LEU A 220 -3.44 13.41 7.43
N HIS A 221 -3.31 14.74 7.35
CA HIS A 221 -3.40 15.60 8.53
C HIS A 221 -4.79 15.57 9.21
N GLU A 222 -5.85 15.17 8.50
CA GLU A 222 -7.19 15.00 9.08
C GLU A 222 -7.22 13.89 10.15
N LEU A 223 -6.22 12.99 10.16
CA LEU A 223 -6.04 12.02 11.24
C LEU A 223 -5.86 12.67 12.62
N HIS A 224 -5.29 13.87 12.70
CA HIS A 224 -5.14 14.56 13.97
C HIS A 224 -6.49 14.93 14.58
N GLU A 225 -7.42 15.38 13.76
CA GLU A 225 -8.77 15.71 14.19
C GLU A 225 -9.54 14.44 14.55
N LEU A 226 -9.51 13.43 13.68
CA LEU A 226 -10.17 12.14 13.90
C LEU A 226 -9.69 11.46 15.20
N LEU A 227 -8.40 11.51 15.45
CA LEU A 227 -7.76 10.89 16.61
C LEU A 227 -7.74 11.78 17.84
N HIS A 228 -8.31 13.01 17.77
CA HIS A 228 -8.28 14.02 18.84
C HIS A 228 -6.86 14.32 19.36
N THR A 229 -5.87 14.24 18.46
CA THR A 229 -4.48 14.52 18.80
C THR A 229 -4.25 16.03 18.75
N LYS A 230 -3.86 16.66 19.87
CA LYS A 230 -3.52 18.07 19.87
C LYS A 230 -2.23 18.27 19.09
N ILE A 231 -2.32 18.96 17.95
CA ILE A 231 -1.15 19.39 17.18
C ILE A 231 -0.44 20.46 17.99
N ALA A 232 0.82 20.23 18.34
CA ALA A 232 1.71 21.33 18.74
C ALA A 232 2.08 22.06 17.43
N LEU A 233 1.42 23.18 17.18
CA LEU A 233 1.84 24.12 16.13
C LEU A 233 3.15 24.74 16.59
N TYR A 234 4.28 24.38 15.97
CA TYR A 234 5.57 25.04 16.08
C TYR A 234 5.75 26.05 14.93
#